data_e383236adb7e32273a87c7a0ddbf22fd
#
_entry.id   e383236adb7e32273a87c7a0ddbf22fd
#
_cell.length_a   1.000
_cell.length_b   1.000
_cell.length_c   1.000
_cell.angle_alpha   90.00
_cell.angle_beta   90.00
_cell.angle_gamma   90.00
#
_symmetry.space_group_name_H-M   'P 1'
#
loop_
_entity.id
_entity.type
_entity.pdbx_description
1 polymer ?
#
loop_
_entity_poly.entity_id
_entity_poly.type
_entity_poly.pdbx_seq_one_letter_code
_entity_poly.pdbx_strand_id
1 'polypeptide(L)'
;MTKKVNLKNLRKITQGSAPVERVVKWFVLATDENLEELKILSEKPNIQVGDDVELEGEVFIKRLTFAAQQEASKAFEWDVQTDSDSPVLKEINHTQLVASRLIGAICVDAKGTPFFDSVDDIYNSDPVFINAIYGEADNVNNFMGKLKKKSLTETNSGANSSSTELVEEPSSKRKRK
;
A
#
# COMPACT_ATOMS: atom_id res chain seq x y z
N MET A 1 -18.26 -26.44 -0.09
CA MET A 1 -19.43 -25.79 0.54
C MET A 1 -18.96 -24.77 1.55
N THR A 2 -19.27 -23.48 1.36
CA THR A 2 -18.89 -22.42 2.30
C THR A 2 -19.84 -22.43 3.49
N LYS A 3 -19.32 -22.65 4.69
CA LYS A 3 -20.11 -22.68 5.92
C LYS A 3 -20.67 -21.28 6.19
N LYS A 4 -21.99 -21.13 6.28
CA LYS A 4 -22.62 -19.86 6.67
C LYS A 4 -22.27 -19.56 8.13
N VAL A 5 -21.70 -18.37 8.39
CA VAL A 5 -21.29 -17.95 9.73
C VAL A 5 -22.37 -17.05 10.34
N ASN A 6 -22.67 -17.26 11.63
CA ASN A 6 -23.65 -16.44 12.33
C ASN A 6 -23.06 -15.05 12.61
N LEU A 7 -23.79 -13.99 12.27
CA LEU A 7 -23.37 -12.59 12.45
C LEU A 7 -23.02 -12.23 13.90
N LYS A 8 -23.69 -12.85 14.90
CA LYS A 8 -23.34 -12.63 16.31
C LYS A 8 -21.91 -13.06 16.65
N ASN A 9 -21.42 -14.12 16.00
CA ASN A 9 -20.06 -14.62 16.19
C ASN A 9 -19.03 -13.82 15.40
N LEU A 10 -19.45 -13.13 14.32
CA LEU A 10 -18.57 -12.27 13.52
C LEU A 10 -18.18 -10.99 14.26
N ARG A 11 -19.01 -10.49 15.18
CA ARG A 11 -18.75 -9.23 15.87
C ARG A 11 -17.38 -9.18 16.56
N LYS A 12 -16.97 -10.27 17.20
CA LYS A 12 -15.65 -10.38 17.86
C LYS A 12 -14.48 -10.38 16.88
N ILE A 13 -14.72 -10.88 15.66
CA ILE A 13 -13.69 -10.99 14.60
C ILE A 13 -13.57 -9.69 13.80
N THR A 14 -14.68 -8.93 13.71
CA THR A 14 -14.75 -7.69 12.91
C THR A 14 -14.50 -6.42 13.71
N GLN A 15 -14.60 -6.49 15.05
CA GLN A 15 -14.28 -5.39 15.95
C GLN A 15 -12.80 -5.44 16.35
N GLY A 16 -11.95 -4.77 15.58
CA GLY A 16 -10.53 -4.59 15.87
C GLY A 16 -9.69 -5.84 15.56
N SER A 17 -8.96 -5.81 14.49
CA SER A 17 -7.88 -6.78 14.29
C SER A 17 -6.70 -6.38 15.17
N ALA A 18 -6.13 -7.34 15.90
CA ALA A 18 -4.85 -7.13 16.55
C ALA A 18 -3.81 -6.64 15.50
N PRO A 19 -2.93 -5.71 15.87
CA PRO A 19 -1.84 -5.29 15.00
C PRO A 19 -0.99 -6.48 14.59
N VAL A 20 -0.51 -6.44 13.36
CA VAL A 20 0.37 -7.47 12.78
C VAL A 20 1.77 -6.87 12.72
N GLU A 21 2.72 -7.57 13.31
CA GLU A 21 4.13 -7.20 13.23
C GLU A 21 4.65 -7.30 11.80
N ARG A 22 5.42 -6.29 11.39
CA ARG A 22 6.09 -6.20 10.09
C ARG A 22 7.48 -5.65 10.27
N VAL A 23 8.40 -6.15 9.48
CA VAL A 23 9.75 -5.61 9.35
C VAL A 23 9.74 -4.64 8.18
N VAL A 24 10.23 -3.43 8.42
CA VAL A 24 10.34 -2.36 7.43
C VAL A 24 11.81 -2.04 7.23
N LYS A 25 12.22 -1.87 5.98
CA LYS A 25 13.57 -1.47 5.59
C LYS A 25 13.51 -0.16 4.84
N TRP A 26 14.38 0.76 5.18
CA TRP A 26 14.51 2.04 4.50
C TRP A 26 15.97 2.51 4.49
N PHE A 27 16.26 3.46 3.62
CA PHE A 27 17.58 4.08 3.55
C PHE A 27 17.54 5.47 4.17
N VAL A 28 18.58 5.80 4.91
CA VAL A 28 18.80 7.12 5.48
C VAL A 28 20.14 7.65 5.02
N LEU A 29 20.14 8.88 4.48
CA LEU A 29 21.38 9.56 4.12
C LEU A 29 22.09 10.02 5.39
N ALA A 30 23.35 9.63 5.54
CA ALA A 30 24.18 10.08 6.65
C ALA A 30 24.55 11.56 6.46
N THR A 31 24.24 12.38 7.46
CA THR A 31 24.56 13.81 7.56
C THR A 31 25.39 14.08 8.80
N ASP A 32 25.98 15.25 8.91
CA ASP A 32 26.72 15.65 10.12
C ASP A 32 25.86 15.57 11.40
N GLU A 33 24.54 15.79 11.25
CA GLU A 33 23.61 15.85 12.38
C GLU A 33 23.21 14.46 12.88
N ASN A 34 23.08 13.44 11.98
CA ASN A 34 22.56 12.11 12.32
C ASN A 34 23.64 11.01 12.34
N LEU A 35 24.90 11.33 11.98
CA LEU A 35 25.97 10.36 11.78
C LEU A 35 26.21 9.44 12.99
N GLU A 36 26.30 10.03 14.19
CA GLU A 36 26.59 9.25 15.39
C GLU A 36 25.42 8.33 15.78
N GLU A 37 24.20 8.79 15.57
CA GLU A 37 22.99 7.99 15.80
C GLU A 37 22.89 6.85 14.79
N LEU A 38 23.18 7.11 13.51
CA LEU A 38 23.20 6.09 12.46
C LEU A 38 24.26 5.00 12.70
N LYS A 39 25.45 5.37 13.22
CA LYS A 39 26.48 4.39 13.60
C LYS A 39 25.99 3.45 14.71
N ILE A 40 25.25 3.99 15.67
CA ILE A 40 24.68 3.21 16.78
C ILE A 40 23.58 2.28 16.28
N LEU A 41 22.60 2.83 15.54
CA LEU A 41 21.41 2.12 15.08
C LEU A 41 21.73 1.03 14.04
N SER A 42 22.70 1.28 13.17
CA SER A 42 23.10 0.32 12.11
C SER A 42 24.20 -0.65 12.57
N GLU A 43 24.77 -0.46 13.76
CA GLU A 43 25.94 -1.20 14.26
C GLU A 43 27.17 -1.12 13.32
N LYS A 44 27.25 -0.07 12.49
CA LYS A 44 28.32 0.14 11.52
C LYS A 44 29.18 1.35 11.92
N PRO A 45 30.38 1.18 12.50
CA PRO A 45 31.19 2.29 12.98
C PRO A 45 31.85 3.12 11.86
N ASN A 46 31.92 2.58 10.62
CA ASN A 46 32.67 3.19 9.52
C ASN A 46 31.81 4.05 8.57
N ILE A 47 30.57 4.41 8.95
CA ILE A 47 29.71 5.27 8.15
C ILE A 47 30.33 6.67 8.07
N GLN A 48 30.30 7.25 6.86
CA GLN A 48 30.73 8.61 6.58
C GLN A 48 29.54 9.47 6.13
N VAL A 49 29.69 10.78 6.25
CA VAL A 49 28.71 11.73 5.73
C VAL A 49 28.57 11.55 4.21
N GLY A 50 27.34 11.42 3.74
CA GLY A 50 27.01 11.15 2.35
C GLY A 50 26.76 9.67 2.02
N ASP A 51 26.96 8.76 2.98
CA ASP A 51 26.62 7.35 2.77
C ASP A 51 25.10 7.11 2.91
N ASP A 52 24.56 6.24 2.07
CA ASP A 52 23.20 5.69 2.23
C ASP A 52 23.25 4.49 3.17
N VAL A 53 22.60 4.62 4.32
CA VAL A 53 22.57 3.60 5.37
C VAL A 53 21.22 2.89 5.36
N GLU A 54 21.22 1.57 5.10
CA GLU A 54 20.03 0.75 5.27
C GLU A 54 19.75 0.52 6.75
N LEU A 55 18.56 0.91 7.19
CA LEU A 55 18.01 0.61 8.51
C LEU A 55 16.87 -0.40 8.38
N GLU A 56 16.71 -1.18 9.43
CA GLU A 56 15.62 -2.15 9.58
C GLU A 56 14.94 -1.94 10.92
N GLY A 57 13.61 -1.90 10.94
CA GLY A 57 12.83 -1.70 12.15
C GLY A 57 11.55 -2.54 12.14
N GLU A 58 11.08 -2.87 13.34
CA GLU A 58 9.81 -3.54 13.56
C GLU A 58 8.70 -2.52 13.76
N VAL A 59 7.61 -2.69 13.04
CA VAL A 59 6.39 -1.89 13.18
C VAL A 59 5.18 -2.81 13.31
N PHE A 60 4.19 -2.35 14.05
CA PHE A 60 2.92 -3.05 14.19
C PHE A 60 1.85 -2.35 13.35
N ILE A 61 1.20 -3.11 12.47
CA ILE A 61 0.21 -2.57 11.54
C ILE A 61 -1.15 -3.16 11.81
N LYS A 62 -2.11 -2.32 12.14
CA LYS A 62 -3.51 -2.70 12.29
C LYS A 62 -4.33 -2.39 11.04
N ARG A 63 -5.42 -3.10 10.85
CA ARG A 63 -6.40 -2.76 9.82
C ARG A 63 -7.14 -1.49 10.22
N LEU A 64 -7.30 -0.60 9.26
CA LEU A 64 -8.10 0.60 9.45
C LEU A 64 -9.54 0.26 9.80
N THR A 65 -10.08 0.97 10.77
CA THR A 65 -11.51 0.95 11.05
C THR A 65 -12.28 1.62 9.92
N PHE A 66 -13.59 1.36 9.85
CA PHE A 66 -14.45 2.05 8.89
C PHE A 66 -14.37 3.59 9.03
N ALA A 67 -14.33 4.10 10.26
CA ALA A 67 -14.18 5.53 10.50
C ALA A 67 -12.87 6.10 9.97
N ALA A 68 -11.74 5.40 10.17
CA ALA A 68 -10.45 5.82 9.64
C ALA A 68 -10.40 5.77 8.10
N GLN A 69 -11.09 4.80 7.48
CA GLN A 69 -11.22 4.75 6.03
C GLN A 69 -12.07 5.91 5.50
N GLN A 70 -13.13 6.30 6.20
CA GLN A 70 -13.95 7.47 5.83
C GLN A 70 -13.16 8.77 5.98
N GLU A 71 -12.30 8.89 7.00
CA GLU A 71 -11.42 10.05 7.14
C GLU A 71 -10.44 10.14 5.96
N ALA A 72 -9.80 9.03 5.60
CA ALA A 72 -8.93 8.98 4.42
C ALA A 72 -9.66 9.30 3.11
N SER A 73 -10.96 8.99 3.01
CA SER A 73 -11.74 9.29 1.80
C SER A 73 -11.99 10.79 1.59
N LYS A 74 -11.82 11.64 2.61
CA LYS A 74 -11.92 13.11 2.48
C LYS A 74 -10.79 13.71 1.62
N ALA A 75 -9.72 12.95 1.36
CA ALA A 75 -8.67 13.34 0.44
C ALA A 75 -9.10 13.31 -1.05
N PHE A 76 -10.29 12.78 -1.36
CA PHE A 76 -10.85 12.75 -2.71
C PHE A 76 -11.84 13.89 -2.89
N GLU A 77 -11.56 14.77 -3.83
CA GLU A 77 -12.52 15.81 -4.26
C GLU A 77 -13.34 15.29 -5.44
N TRP A 78 -14.66 15.37 -5.31
CA TRP A 78 -15.62 14.97 -6.32
C TRP A 78 -16.33 16.16 -6.91
N ASP A 79 -16.41 16.26 -8.23
CA ASP A 79 -17.28 17.21 -8.91
C ASP A 79 -18.65 16.56 -9.09
N VAL A 80 -19.65 17.13 -8.41
CA VAL A 80 -21.05 16.72 -8.53
C VAL A 80 -21.72 17.70 -9.48
N GLN A 81 -21.54 17.50 -10.79
CA GLN A 81 -22.24 18.28 -11.79
C GLN A 81 -23.74 17.90 -11.75
N THR A 82 -24.60 18.92 -11.74
CA THR A 82 -26.06 18.75 -11.66
C THR A 82 -26.66 18.00 -12.83
N ASP A 83 -25.93 17.87 -13.94
CA ASP A 83 -26.41 17.25 -15.17
C ASP A 83 -25.80 15.85 -15.46
N SER A 84 -24.98 15.32 -14.56
CA SER A 84 -24.41 13.96 -14.70
C SER A 84 -24.93 13.02 -13.62
N ASP A 85 -25.38 11.81 -14.02
CA ASP A 85 -25.89 10.79 -13.10
C ASP A 85 -24.81 10.21 -12.16
N SER A 86 -23.54 10.63 -12.31
CA SER A 86 -22.43 10.09 -11.52
C SER A 86 -21.40 11.19 -11.17
N PRO A 87 -20.95 11.28 -9.92
CA PRO A 87 -19.89 12.19 -9.54
C PRO A 87 -18.57 11.85 -10.25
N VAL A 88 -17.87 12.86 -10.72
CA VAL A 88 -16.56 12.71 -11.38
C VAL A 88 -15.46 13.07 -10.39
N LEU A 89 -14.43 12.23 -10.28
CA LEU A 89 -13.28 12.52 -9.45
C LEU A 89 -12.52 13.71 -10.04
N LYS A 90 -12.43 14.80 -9.29
CA LYS A 90 -11.76 16.03 -9.68
C LYS A 90 -10.29 16.03 -9.31
N GLU A 91 -9.99 15.72 -8.06
CA GLU A 91 -8.64 15.77 -7.50
C GLU A 91 -8.46 14.76 -6.37
N ILE A 92 -7.21 14.35 -6.15
CA ILE A 92 -6.80 13.52 -5.01
C ILE A 92 -5.66 14.24 -4.29
N ASN A 93 -5.87 14.61 -3.05
CA ASN A 93 -4.79 15.06 -2.17
C ASN A 93 -4.01 13.85 -1.67
N HIS A 94 -2.95 13.48 -2.38
CA HIS A 94 -2.14 12.30 -2.07
C HIS A 94 -1.48 12.38 -0.69
N THR A 95 -0.98 13.54 -0.30
CA THR A 95 -0.31 13.72 0.99
C THR A 95 -1.29 13.49 2.15
N GLN A 96 -2.47 14.10 2.08
CA GLN A 96 -3.53 13.89 3.05
C GLN A 96 -4.00 12.43 3.09
N LEU A 97 -4.12 11.79 1.92
CA LEU A 97 -4.53 10.38 1.82
C LEU A 97 -3.54 9.45 2.51
N VAL A 98 -2.24 9.62 2.25
CA VAL A 98 -1.17 8.84 2.88
C VAL A 98 -1.17 9.07 4.38
N ALA A 99 -1.18 10.32 4.84
CA ALA A 99 -1.16 10.65 6.26
C ALA A 99 -2.37 10.08 7.01
N SER A 100 -3.58 10.25 6.48
CA SER A 100 -4.80 9.71 7.11
C SER A 100 -4.80 8.18 7.20
N ARG A 101 -4.17 7.49 6.25
CA ARG A 101 -4.03 6.03 6.28
C ARG A 101 -3.00 5.57 7.29
N LEU A 102 -1.85 6.25 7.38
CA LEU A 102 -0.75 5.88 8.29
C LEU A 102 -1.09 6.14 9.75
N ILE A 103 -1.65 7.31 10.09
CA ILE A 103 -2.01 7.66 11.48
C ILE A 103 -2.98 6.66 12.10
N GLY A 104 -3.84 6.06 11.26
CA GLY A 104 -4.79 5.05 11.71
C GLY A 104 -4.25 3.62 11.75
N ALA A 105 -3.15 3.34 11.05
CA ALA A 105 -2.66 1.99 10.81
C ALA A 105 -1.39 1.64 11.58
N ILE A 106 -0.45 2.59 11.74
CA ILE A 106 0.88 2.31 12.29
C ILE A 106 0.89 2.41 13.82
N CYS A 107 1.44 1.38 14.47
CA CYS A 107 1.52 1.27 15.91
C CYS A 107 2.95 0.90 16.33
N VAL A 108 3.32 1.29 17.56
CA VAL A 108 4.62 0.95 18.18
C VAL A 108 4.61 -0.42 18.84
N ASP A 109 3.43 -0.98 19.11
CA ASP A 109 3.30 -2.24 19.85
C ASP A 109 2.11 -3.08 19.40
N ALA A 110 2.08 -4.33 19.86
CA ALA A 110 0.99 -5.26 19.62
C ALA A 110 -0.35 -4.86 20.28
N LYS A 111 -0.34 -3.88 21.21
CA LYS A 111 -1.55 -3.36 21.86
C LYS A 111 -2.26 -2.34 20.99
N GLY A 112 -1.57 -1.82 19.97
CA GLY A 112 -2.10 -0.85 19.03
C GLY A 112 -1.92 0.60 19.46
N THR A 113 -0.89 0.89 20.29
CA THR A 113 -0.48 2.25 20.61
C THR A 113 -0.03 2.96 19.33
N PRO A 114 -0.57 4.12 18.97
CA PRO A 114 -0.19 4.83 17.75
C PRO A 114 1.31 5.12 17.70
N PHE A 115 1.91 5.04 16.52
CA PHE A 115 3.29 5.46 16.28
C PHE A 115 3.36 6.98 16.03
N PHE A 116 2.40 7.53 15.26
CA PHE A 116 2.29 8.95 15.00
C PHE A 116 1.22 9.56 15.92
N ASP A 117 1.55 10.64 16.59
CA ASP A 117 0.62 11.38 17.45
C ASP A 117 -0.28 12.33 16.64
N SER A 118 0.24 12.83 15.50
CA SER A 118 -0.44 13.79 14.65
C SER A 118 -0.15 13.57 13.15
N VAL A 119 -0.92 14.24 12.31
CA VAL A 119 -0.66 14.30 10.86
C VAL A 119 0.62 15.08 10.57
N ASP A 120 0.95 16.08 11.40
CA ASP A 120 2.16 16.88 11.26
C ASP A 120 3.43 16.04 11.49
N ASP A 121 3.38 15.04 12.37
CA ASP A 121 4.51 14.11 12.57
C ASP A 121 4.82 13.35 11.27
N ILE A 122 3.79 12.96 10.54
CA ILE A 122 3.95 12.29 9.25
C ILE A 122 4.52 13.24 8.20
N TYR A 123 4.05 14.49 8.17
CA TYR A 123 4.53 15.49 7.21
C TYR A 123 5.98 15.90 7.45
N ASN A 124 6.44 15.84 8.69
CA ASN A 124 7.82 16.16 9.06
C ASN A 124 8.76 14.95 9.04
N SER A 125 8.24 13.76 8.76
CA SER A 125 9.04 12.54 8.67
C SER A 125 9.75 12.40 7.31
N ASP A 126 10.85 11.64 7.30
CA ASP A 126 11.58 11.32 6.08
C ASP A 126 10.67 10.61 5.05
N PRO A 127 10.60 11.09 3.80
CA PRO A 127 9.73 10.51 2.79
C PRO A 127 10.09 9.08 2.40
N VAL A 128 11.36 8.65 2.53
CA VAL A 128 11.78 7.28 2.24
C VAL A 128 11.23 6.34 3.31
N PHE A 129 11.31 6.75 4.58
CA PHE A 129 10.69 6.02 5.69
C PHE A 129 9.17 5.95 5.53
N ILE A 130 8.50 7.08 5.25
CA ILE A 130 7.04 7.11 5.03
C ILE A 130 6.61 6.17 3.91
N ASN A 131 7.33 6.14 2.78
CA ASN A 131 7.02 5.25 1.67
C ASN A 131 7.21 3.77 2.05
N ALA A 132 8.25 3.45 2.80
CA ALA A 132 8.53 2.09 3.25
C ALA A 132 7.41 1.57 4.17
N ILE A 133 7.02 2.31 5.21
CA ILE A 133 5.93 1.91 6.09
C ILE A 133 4.57 1.91 5.40
N TYR A 134 4.34 2.81 4.43
CA TYR A 134 3.10 2.84 3.65
C TYR A 134 2.95 1.58 2.79
N GLY A 135 4.05 1.08 2.20
CA GLY A 135 4.07 -0.18 1.47
C GLY A 135 3.61 -1.36 2.33
N GLU A 136 4.13 -1.46 3.55
CA GLU A 136 3.71 -2.52 4.49
C GLU A 136 2.28 -2.30 5.00
N ALA A 137 1.86 -1.05 5.22
CA ALA A 137 0.48 -0.73 5.57
C ALA A 137 -0.50 -1.13 4.45
N ASP A 138 -0.14 -0.91 3.17
CA ASP A 138 -0.94 -1.36 2.02
C ASP A 138 -1.03 -2.89 1.94
N ASN A 139 0.05 -3.60 2.23
CA ASN A 139 0.06 -5.07 2.28
C ASN A 139 -0.95 -5.63 3.30
N VAL A 140 -1.16 -4.96 4.44
CA VAL A 140 -2.10 -5.38 5.48
C VAL A 140 -3.53 -4.91 5.18
N ASN A 141 -3.68 -3.68 4.69
CA ASN A 141 -4.97 -3.00 4.53
C ASN A 141 -5.55 -3.13 3.12
N ASN A 142 -4.71 -3.41 2.11
CA ASN A 142 -5.09 -3.46 0.69
C ASN A 142 -5.74 -2.14 0.22
N PHE A 143 -5.11 -1.01 0.50
CA PHE A 143 -5.60 0.32 0.15
C PHE A 143 -5.89 0.50 -1.35
N MET A 144 -5.11 -0.16 -2.18
CA MET A 144 -5.22 -0.09 -3.64
C MET A 144 -6.24 -1.09 -4.21
N GLY A 145 -6.92 -1.86 -3.37
CA GLY A 145 -7.91 -2.85 -3.83
C GLY A 145 -7.34 -3.95 -4.72
N LYS A 146 -6.03 -4.14 -4.73
CA LYS A 146 -5.40 -5.23 -5.48
C LYS A 146 -5.87 -6.55 -4.91
N LEU A 147 -6.70 -7.27 -5.64
CA LEU A 147 -7.00 -8.65 -5.35
C LEU A 147 -5.66 -9.37 -5.23
N LYS A 148 -5.35 -9.90 -4.05
CA LYS A 148 -4.19 -10.78 -3.87
C LYS A 148 -4.34 -11.88 -4.92
N LYS A 149 -3.55 -11.85 -6.00
CA LYS A 149 -3.44 -12.98 -6.90
C LYS A 149 -3.05 -14.13 -5.99
N LYS A 150 -3.94 -15.12 -5.84
CA LYS A 150 -3.56 -16.39 -5.25
C LYS A 150 -2.32 -16.80 -6.03
N SER A 151 -1.20 -16.96 -5.35
CA SER A 151 -0.03 -17.62 -5.90
C SER A 151 -0.54 -18.97 -6.38
N LEU A 152 -0.77 -19.07 -7.67
CA LEU A 152 -0.92 -20.35 -8.33
C LEU A 152 0.48 -20.94 -8.20
N THR A 153 0.61 -21.93 -7.31
CA THR A 153 1.73 -22.86 -7.32
C THR A 153 1.98 -23.20 -8.77
N GLU A 154 3.23 -22.96 -9.21
CA GLU A 154 3.71 -23.31 -10.54
C GLU A 154 3.50 -24.80 -10.75
N THR A 155 2.38 -25.16 -11.33
CA THR A 155 2.25 -26.42 -12.02
C THR A 155 2.88 -26.22 -13.38
N ASN A 156 4.10 -26.74 -13.53
CA ASN A 156 4.77 -26.94 -14.79
C ASN A 156 3.78 -27.58 -15.78
N SER A 157 3.25 -26.80 -16.70
CA SER A 157 2.60 -27.26 -17.89
C SER A 157 3.16 -26.48 -19.05
N GLY A 158 4.16 -27.08 -19.68
CA GLY A 158 4.62 -26.67 -20.98
C GLY A 158 3.44 -26.65 -21.95
N ALA A 159 3.10 -25.49 -22.45
CA ALA A 159 2.20 -25.33 -23.58
C ALA A 159 2.87 -24.38 -24.57
N ASN A 160 3.19 -24.94 -25.73
CA ASN A 160 3.73 -24.32 -26.91
C ASN A 160 2.96 -23.04 -27.29
N SER A 161 3.71 -21.97 -27.50
CA SER A 161 3.27 -20.81 -28.27
C SER A 161 3.06 -21.21 -29.72
N SER A 162 1.84 -21.39 -30.16
CA SER A 162 1.52 -21.36 -31.57
C SER A 162 1.25 -19.91 -32.00
N SER A 163 2.19 -19.38 -32.76
CA SER A 163 2.03 -18.14 -33.51
C SER A 163 0.89 -18.28 -34.51
N THR A 164 -0.13 -17.45 -34.37
CA THR A 164 -1.21 -17.35 -35.35
C THR A 164 -0.71 -16.45 -36.48
N GLU A 165 -0.36 -17.03 -37.62
CA GLU A 165 -0.13 -16.32 -38.86
C GLU A 165 -1.45 -15.68 -39.34
N LEU A 166 -1.37 -14.40 -39.65
CA LEU A 166 -2.42 -13.65 -40.35
C LEU A 166 -2.52 -14.18 -41.77
N VAL A 167 -3.61 -14.85 -42.08
CA VAL A 167 -3.97 -15.22 -43.45
C VAL A 167 -4.65 -14.02 -44.12
N GLU A 168 -3.97 -13.43 -45.09
CA GLU A 168 -4.55 -12.44 -46.00
C GLU A 168 -5.58 -13.12 -46.94
N GLU A 169 -6.78 -12.61 -46.94
CA GLU A 169 -7.81 -13.01 -47.92
C GLU A 169 -7.51 -12.40 -49.32
N PRO A 170 -7.56 -13.17 -50.41
CA PRO A 170 -7.38 -12.62 -51.74
C PRO A 170 -8.67 -11.96 -52.26
N SER A 171 -8.57 -10.72 -52.67
CA SER A 171 -9.62 -9.92 -53.29
C SER A 171 -10.11 -10.55 -54.62
N SER A 172 -11.37 -10.93 -54.68
CA SER A 172 -12.03 -11.43 -55.91
C SER A 172 -12.32 -10.27 -56.86
N LYS A 173 -11.70 -10.31 -58.03
CA LYS A 173 -11.97 -9.46 -59.18
C LYS A 173 -13.36 -9.80 -59.80
N ARG A 174 -14.30 -8.87 -59.73
CA ARG A 174 -15.54 -8.91 -60.55
C ARG A 174 -15.23 -8.66 -62.01
N LYS A 175 -15.40 -9.63 -62.86
CA LYS A 175 -15.52 -9.44 -64.30
C LYS A 175 -16.96 -9.03 -64.67
N ARG A 176 -17.07 -7.87 -65.37
CA ARG A 176 -18.28 -7.48 -66.08
C ARG A 176 -18.37 -8.25 -67.40
N LYS A 177 -19.53 -8.76 -67.67
CA LYS A 177 -20.15 -8.88 -69.01
C LYS A 177 -21.58 -8.42 -68.87
#